data_a151530d54012e86e1718fe797721710
#
_entry.id   a151530d54012e86e1718fe797721710
#
_cell.length_a   1.000
_cell.length_b   1.000
_cell.length_c   1.000
_cell.angle_alpha   90.00
_cell.angle_beta   90.00
_cell.angle_gamma   90.00
#
_symmetry.space_group_name_H-M   'P 1'
#
loop_
_entity.id
_entity.type
_entity.pdbx_description
1 polymer ?
#
loop_
_entity_poly.entity_id
_entity_poly.type
_entity_poly.pdbx_seq_one_letter_code
_entity_poly.pdbx_strand_id
1 'polypeptide(L)'
;MSHQHHQHHQQQQQQKDLNHNNNDNGGDVQWIRGKLIGKGSFGRVYLAFNVVSGEVIAVKQVEIPRTKSDRLDVHQNDMVNALYREIAMLRDLDHETIVQYLGYGVDEQEAVVNIFLEYVAGGNIASRLAVHGAFDEPLVRHFTRQVCQGLAYLHSRHILHRDIKAANILVEADGVCKISDFGLSKKNDYAEVYDQNSRMSLSGSVYWMAPEVVKNEPYSAKVDIWSLGCTVIEMFTGQRPWMTFNQIATLYNLGHHNAPDMPEHASDVAKDFLKKCFTIDPTYRPTALELLDHPFCAFNSIFQFKDYVDKGMV
;
A
#
# COMPACT_ATOMS: atom_id res chain seq x y z
N MET A 1 6.47 -30.65 -24.49
CA MET A 1 5.17 -30.22 -25.07
C MET A 1 3.97 -30.35 -24.11
N SER A 2 4.01 -31.16 -23.04
CA SER A 2 2.86 -31.36 -22.14
C SER A 2 2.71 -30.32 -21.02
N HIS A 3 3.78 -29.61 -20.59
CA HIS A 3 3.72 -28.61 -19.52
C HIS A 3 3.08 -27.27 -19.95
N GLN A 4 3.28 -26.85 -21.20
CA GLN A 4 2.68 -25.62 -21.72
C GLN A 4 1.16 -25.75 -21.95
N HIS A 5 0.68 -26.93 -22.30
CA HIS A 5 -0.78 -27.18 -22.43
C HIS A 5 -1.50 -27.20 -21.10
N HIS A 6 -0.84 -27.61 -20.00
CA HIS A 6 -1.47 -27.65 -18.69
C HIS A 6 -1.61 -26.23 -18.09
N GLN A 7 -0.62 -25.38 -18.29
CA GLN A 7 -0.68 -23.97 -17.84
C GLN A 7 -1.73 -23.15 -18.62
N HIS A 8 -1.87 -23.42 -19.91
CA HIS A 8 -2.89 -22.72 -20.73
C HIS A 8 -4.32 -23.14 -20.37
N HIS A 9 -4.52 -24.41 -19.99
CA HIS A 9 -5.81 -24.89 -19.50
C HIS A 9 -6.17 -24.34 -18.12
N GLN A 10 -5.21 -24.22 -17.21
CA GLN A 10 -5.43 -23.61 -15.89
C GLN A 10 -5.72 -22.11 -15.99
N GLN A 11 -5.07 -21.38 -16.90
CA GLN A 11 -5.35 -19.96 -17.16
C GLN A 11 -6.73 -19.75 -17.78
N GLN A 12 -7.16 -20.59 -18.70
CA GLN A 12 -8.51 -20.53 -19.26
C GLN A 12 -9.58 -20.93 -18.26
N GLN A 13 -9.28 -21.85 -17.34
CA GLN A 13 -10.19 -22.23 -16.27
C GLN A 13 -10.32 -21.08 -15.25
N GLN A 14 -9.23 -20.46 -14.82
CA GLN A 14 -9.25 -19.28 -13.94
C GLN A 14 -9.98 -18.08 -14.57
N GLN A 15 -9.80 -17.84 -15.88
CA GLN A 15 -10.55 -16.80 -16.58
C GLN A 15 -12.04 -17.14 -16.73
N LYS A 16 -12.39 -18.42 -16.87
CA LYS A 16 -13.79 -18.88 -16.87
C LYS A 16 -14.41 -18.79 -15.49
N ASP A 17 -13.65 -19.11 -14.46
CA ASP A 17 -14.13 -19.04 -13.06
C ASP A 17 -14.31 -17.57 -12.62
N LEU A 18 -13.47 -16.64 -13.09
CA LEU A 18 -13.65 -15.19 -12.92
C LEU A 18 -14.86 -14.65 -13.70
N ASN A 19 -15.12 -15.16 -14.90
CA ASN A 19 -16.30 -14.77 -15.70
C ASN A 19 -17.60 -15.45 -15.21
N HIS A 20 -17.52 -16.60 -14.50
CA HIS A 20 -18.70 -17.28 -13.94
C HIS A 20 -19.09 -16.75 -12.58
N ASN A 21 -18.18 -16.11 -11.82
CA ASN A 21 -18.46 -15.43 -10.56
C ASN A 21 -19.05 -14.01 -10.70
N ASN A 22 -19.35 -13.56 -11.92
CA ASN A 22 -20.06 -12.29 -12.15
C ASN A 22 -21.52 -12.29 -11.63
N ASN A 23 -21.96 -13.36 -10.95
CA ASN A 23 -23.31 -13.46 -10.35
C ASN A 23 -23.33 -13.38 -8.81
N ASP A 24 -22.17 -13.21 -8.13
CA ASP A 24 -22.13 -13.02 -6.69
C ASP A 24 -21.69 -11.60 -6.34
N ASN A 25 -22.68 -10.75 -6.01
CA ASN A 25 -22.60 -9.48 -5.27
C ASN A 25 -21.88 -8.26 -5.88
N GLY A 26 -21.63 -8.20 -7.18
CA GLY A 26 -21.27 -6.96 -7.85
C GLY A 26 -22.38 -6.54 -8.81
N GLY A 27 -23.43 -5.89 -8.31
CA GLY A 27 -24.34 -5.15 -9.20
C GLY A 27 -23.49 -4.22 -10.07
N ASP A 28 -23.82 -4.11 -11.39
CA ASP A 28 -23.17 -3.17 -12.30
C ASP A 28 -23.06 -1.80 -11.63
N VAL A 29 -21.86 -1.43 -11.17
CA VAL A 29 -21.62 -0.11 -10.59
C VAL A 29 -21.75 0.90 -11.72
N GLN A 30 -22.93 1.51 -11.82
CA GLN A 30 -23.14 2.62 -12.75
C GLN A 30 -22.49 3.87 -12.13
N TRP A 31 -21.54 4.45 -12.81
CA TRP A 31 -20.75 5.55 -12.29
C TRP A 31 -20.48 6.65 -13.32
N ILE A 32 -20.33 7.86 -12.82
CA ILE A 32 -19.96 9.03 -13.63
C ILE A 32 -18.55 9.42 -13.25
N ARG A 33 -17.66 9.50 -14.25
CA ARG A 33 -16.28 9.93 -14.08
C ARG A 33 -16.21 11.41 -13.70
N GLY A 34 -15.52 11.72 -12.61
CA GLY A 34 -15.19 13.07 -12.17
C GLY A 34 -13.74 13.45 -12.48
N LYS A 35 -13.14 14.26 -11.60
CA LYS A 35 -11.76 14.74 -11.76
C LYS A 35 -10.74 13.65 -11.49
N LEU A 36 -9.58 13.75 -12.15
CA LEU A 36 -8.40 12.95 -11.82
C LEU A 36 -7.88 13.39 -10.44
N ILE A 37 -7.72 12.44 -9.52
CA ILE A 37 -7.25 12.68 -8.15
C ILE A 37 -5.87 12.05 -7.88
N GLY A 38 -5.40 11.13 -8.73
CA GLY A 38 -4.09 10.51 -8.60
C GLY A 38 -3.60 9.87 -9.89
N LYS A 39 -2.27 9.79 -10.03
CA LYS A 39 -1.58 8.97 -11.02
C LYS A 39 -0.60 8.09 -10.27
N GLY A 40 -0.80 6.79 -10.31
CA GLY A 40 0.09 5.79 -9.74
C GLY A 40 0.92 5.09 -10.82
N SER A 41 1.84 4.25 -10.39
CA SER A 41 2.66 3.41 -11.28
C SER A 41 1.81 2.45 -12.13
N PHE A 42 0.62 2.12 -11.67
CA PHE A 42 -0.27 1.10 -12.25
C PHE A 42 -1.57 1.66 -12.81
N GLY A 43 -1.72 2.99 -12.95
CA GLY A 43 -2.92 3.55 -13.52
C GLY A 43 -3.27 4.95 -13.02
N ARG A 44 -4.49 5.37 -13.33
CA ARG A 44 -5.06 6.68 -12.98
C ARG A 44 -6.19 6.48 -11.97
N VAL A 45 -6.28 7.35 -10.98
CA VAL A 45 -7.36 7.33 -10.00
C VAL A 45 -8.26 8.55 -10.21
N TYR A 46 -9.54 8.30 -10.40
CA TYR A 46 -10.54 9.33 -10.58
C TYR A 46 -11.48 9.40 -9.39
N LEU A 47 -11.86 10.59 -8.98
CA LEU A 47 -13.07 10.80 -8.22
C LEU A 47 -14.25 10.40 -9.11
N ALA A 48 -15.22 9.68 -8.58
CA ALA A 48 -16.38 9.27 -9.33
C ALA A 48 -17.64 9.32 -8.46
N PHE A 49 -18.79 9.30 -9.12
CA PHE A 49 -20.09 9.27 -8.46
C PHE A 49 -20.81 7.96 -8.84
N ASN A 50 -21.13 7.15 -7.85
CA ASN A 50 -21.96 5.97 -8.03
C ASN A 50 -23.43 6.39 -8.18
N VAL A 51 -23.99 6.19 -9.36
CA VAL A 51 -25.35 6.65 -9.70
C VAL A 51 -26.41 5.87 -8.93
N VAL A 52 -26.12 4.62 -8.58
CA VAL A 52 -27.07 3.73 -7.92
C VAL A 52 -27.14 4.01 -6.41
N SER A 53 -25.97 4.11 -5.73
CA SER A 53 -25.93 4.36 -4.27
C SER A 53 -25.96 5.85 -3.92
N GLY A 54 -25.66 6.74 -4.86
CA GLY A 54 -25.51 8.18 -4.61
C GLY A 54 -24.21 8.56 -3.91
N GLU A 55 -23.25 7.63 -3.80
CA GLU A 55 -22.00 7.84 -3.07
C GLU A 55 -20.88 8.33 -3.97
N VAL A 56 -19.95 9.09 -3.36
CA VAL A 56 -18.68 9.43 -3.99
C VAL A 56 -17.71 8.27 -3.78
N ILE A 57 -17.09 7.80 -4.87
CA ILE A 57 -16.15 6.69 -4.87
C ILE A 57 -14.83 7.08 -5.55
N ALA A 58 -13.78 6.31 -5.34
CA ALA A 58 -12.54 6.38 -6.10
C ALA A 58 -12.52 5.25 -7.13
N VAL A 59 -12.14 5.58 -8.39
CA VAL A 59 -12.01 4.60 -9.46
C VAL A 59 -10.57 4.55 -9.93
N LYS A 60 -9.88 3.46 -9.62
CA LYS A 60 -8.54 3.16 -10.14
C LYS A 60 -8.68 2.49 -11.51
N GLN A 61 -8.27 3.20 -12.54
CA GLN A 61 -8.35 2.75 -13.93
C GLN A 61 -7.00 2.26 -14.41
N VAL A 62 -6.93 1.00 -14.85
CA VAL A 62 -5.73 0.34 -15.34
C VAL A 62 -5.94 -0.07 -16.78
N GLU A 63 -5.02 0.33 -17.67
CA GLU A 63 -5.06 -0.03 -19.09
C GLU A 63 -4.75 -1.52 -19.28
N ILE A 64 -5.50 -2.18 -20.17
CA ILE A 64 -5.30 -3.58 -20.55
C ILE A 64 -4.98 -3.70 -22.04
N PRO A 65 -4.34 -4.80 -22.49
CA PRO A 65 -3.98 -5.00 -23.90
C PRO A 65 -5.20 -4.94 -24.83
N ARG A 66 -5.11 -4.13 -25.87
CA ARG A 66 -6.19 -3.94 -26.86
C ARG A 66 -6.21 -5.02 -27.96
N THR A 67 -5.05 -5.50 -28.36
CA THR A 67 -4.93 -6.38 -29.53
C THR A 67 -4.45 -7.79 -29.16
N LYS A 68 -4.66 -8.76 -30.07
CA LYS A 68 -4.12 -10.12 -29.89
C LYS A 68 -2.59 -10.15 -29.88
N SER A 69 -1.92 -9.23 -30.59
CA SER A 69 -0.47 -9.08 -30.55
C SER A 69 0.02 -8.55 -29.20
N ASP A 70 -0.71 -7.61 -28.58
CA ASP A 70 -0.39 -7.10 -27.25
C ASP A 70 -0.57 -8.19 -26.18
N ARG A 71 -1.54 -9.10 -26.38
CA ARG A 71 -1.75 -10.29 -25.51
C ARG A 71 -0.67 -11.34 -25.64
N LEU A 72 0.17 -11.29 -26.67
CA LEU A 72 1.34 -12.17 -26.83
C LEU A 72 2.60 -11.57 -26.17
N ASP A 73 2.55 -10.30 -25.74
CA ASP A 73 3.62 -9.68 -24.98
C ASP A 73 3.57 -10.20 -23.54
N VAL A 74 4.64 -10.89 -23.14
CA VAL A 74 4.79 -11.50 -21.82
C VAL A 74 4.65 -10.44 -20.70
N HIS A 75 5.21 -9.23 -20.89
CA HIS A 75 5.15 -8.16 -19.92
C HIS A 75 3.74 -7.61 -19.70
N GLN A 76 2.93 -7.52 -20.75
CA GLN A 76 1.55 -7.07 -20.64
C GLN A 76 0.65 -8.12 -19.96
N ASN A 77 0.88 -9.40 -20.26
CA ASN A 77 0.18 -10.49 -19.58
C ASN A 77 0.52 -10.56 -18.08
N ASP A 78 1.77 -10.34 -17.73
CA ASP A 78 2.19 -10.30 -16.31
C ASP A 78 1.53 -9.13 -15.56
N MET A 79 1.36 -7.97 -16.22
CA MET A 79 0.69 -6.81 -15.64
C MET A 79 -0.81 -7.05 -15.43
N VAL A 80 -1.49 -7.67 -16.38
CA VAL A 80 -2.90 -8.04 -16.26
C VAL A 80 -3.11 -9.09 -15.17
N ASN A 81 -2.25 -10.10 -15.11
CA ASN A 81 -2.29 -11.12 -14.05
C ASN A 81 -2.02 -10.52 -12.67
N ALA A 82 -1.12 -9.54 -12.56
CA ALA A 82 -0.88 -8.81 -11.32
C ALA A 82 -2.11 -8.01 -10.88
N LEU A 83 -2.80 -7.37 -11.83
CA LEU A 83 -4.03 -6.62 -11.58
C LEU A 83 -5.16 -7.51 -11.04
N TYR A 84 -5.41 -8.67 -11.66
CA TYR A 84 -6.45 -9.58 -11.16
C TYR A 84 -6.10 -10.19 -9.80
N ARG A 85 -4.80 -10.42 -9.53
CA ARG A 85 -4.34 -10.80 -8.18
C ARG A 85 -4.58 -9.70 -7.15
N GLU A 86 -4.32 -8.43 -7.49
CA GLU A 86 -4.65 -7.28 -6.64
C GLU A 86 -6.14 -7.24 -6.32
N ILE A 87 -7.02 -7.37 -7.34
CA ILE A 87 -8.47 -7.40 -7.17
C ILE A 87 -8.89 -8.55 -6.24
N ALA A 88 -8.37 -9.75 -6.46
CA ALA A 88 -8.69 -10.91 -5.64
C ALA A 88 -8.25 -10.74 -4.17
N MET A 89 -7.11 -10.09 -3.92
CA MET A 89 -6.66 -9.76 -2.57
C MET A 89 -7.57 -8.73 -1.91
N LEU A 90 -7.90 -7.64 -2.61
CA LEU A 90 -8.70 -6.54 -2.09
C LEU A 90 -10.11 -6.98 -1.72
N ARG A 91 -10.72 -7.88 -2.50
CA ARG A 91 -12.09 -8.36 -2.30
C ARG A 91 -12.32 -8.98 -0.92
N ASP A 92 -11.30 -9.65 -0.37
CA ASP A 92 -11.39 -10.39 0.89
C ASP A 92 -10.96 -9.53 2.10
N LEU A 93 -10.64 -8.24 1.89
CA LEU A 93 -10.21 -7.32 2.94
C LEU A 93 -11.39 -6.48 3.44
N ASP A 94 -11.62 -6.55 4.76
CA ASP A 94 -12.60 -5.74 5.47
C ASP A 94 -12.00 -5.33 6.83
N HIS A 95 -11.53 -4.07 6.91
CA HIS A 95 -10.93 -3.52 8.12
C HIS A 95 -10.96 -1.99 8.09
N GLU A 96 -11.23 -1.36 9.23
CA GLU A 96 -11.37 0.09 9.37
C GLU A 96 -10.18 0.88 8.80
N THR A 97 -8.96 0.36 8.96
CA THR A 97 -7.71 1.01 8.53
C THR A 97 -7.19 0.52 7.18
N ILE A 98 -8.03 -0.15 6.38
CA ILE A 98 -7.74 -0.59 5.01
C ILE A 98 -8.77 0.03 4.08
N VAL A 99 -8.35 0.56 2.92
CA VAL A 99 -9.27 1.07 1.90
C VAL A 99 -10.21 -0.03 1.44
N GLN A 100 -11.52 0.24 1.54
CA GLN A 100 -12.54 -0.72 1.18
C GLN A 100 -12.65 -0.90 -0.32
N TYR A 101 -12.67 -2.15 -0.75
CA TYR A 101 -12.97 -2.55 -2.12
C TYR A 101 -14.49 -2.62 -2.32
N LEU A 102 -14.97 -2.00 -3.42
CA LEU A 102 -16.42 -1.93 -3.74
C LEU A 102 -16.79 -2.77 -4.96
N GLY A 103 -15.81 -3.20 -5.76
CA GLY A 103 -16.04 -3.96 -6.97
C GLY A 103 -15.06 -3.62 -8.09
N TYR A 104 -15.24 -4.25 -9.25
CA TYR A 104 -14.52 -3.90 -10.47
C TYR A 104 -15.41 -4.04 -11.70
N GLY A 105 -15.06 -3.37 -12.78
CA GLY A 105 -15.70 -3.51 -14.08
C GLY A 105 -14.68 -3.41 -15.22
N VAL A 106 -14.93 -4.12 -16.30
CA VAL A 106 -14.09 -4.10 -17.50
C VAL A 106 -14.78 -3.26 -18.56
N ASP A 107 -14.10 -2.25 -19.07
CA ASP A 107 -14.53 -1.50 -20.24
C ASP A 107 -13.71 -1.97 -21.46
N GLU A 108 -14.35 -2.80 -22.29
CA GLU A 108 -13.70 -3.37 -23.46
C GLU A 108 -13.45 -2.32 -24.55
N GLN A 109 -14.26 -1.25 -24.62
CA GLN A 109 -14.14 -0.20 -25.64
C GLN A 109 -12.92 0.68 -25.34
N GLU A 110 -12.77 1.09 -24.08
CA GLU A 110 -11.63 1.86 -23.62
C GLU A 110 -10.40 0.97 -23.35
N ALA A 111 -10.57 -0.36 -23.32
CA ALA A 111 -9.57 -1.36 -22.93
C ALA A 111 -8.96 -1.08 -21.57
N VAL A 112 -9.81 -0.93 -20.56
CA VAL A 112 -9.42 -0.66 -19.18
C VAL A 112 -10.19 -1.52 -18.20
N VAL A 113 -9.56 -1.79 -17.06
CA VAL A 113 -10.22 -2.31 -15.86
C VAL A 113 -10.39 -1.16 -14.88
N ASN A 114 -11.60 -0.97 -14.40
CA ASN A 114 -11.98 0.00 -13.38
C ASN A 114 -12.13 -0.74 -12.05
N ILE A 115 -11.29 -0.41 -11.05
CA ILE A 115 -11.41 -0.92 -9.68
C ILE A 115 -12.12 0.15 -8.86
N PHE A 116 -13.25 -0.20 -8.26
CA PHE A 116 -14.05 0.70 -7.43
C PHE A 116 -13.61 0.57 -5.98
N LEU A 117 -13.29 1.69 -5.36
CA LEU A 117 -12.80 1.80 -3.99
C LEU A 117 -13.59 2.89 -3.26
N GLU A 118 -13.65 2.81 -1.94
CA GLU A 118 -14.14 3.93 -1.16
C GLU A 118 -13.30 5.19 -1.41
N TYR A 119 -13.95 6.35 -1.36
CA TYR A 119 -13.27 7.63 -1.49
C TYR A 119 -12.95 8.21 -0.12
N VAL A 120 -11.68 8.34 0.21
CA VAL A 120 -11.17 8.93 1.44
C VAL A 120 -10.91 10.42 1.20
N ALA A 121 -11.74 11.28 1.79
CA ALA A 121 -11.83 12.69 1.41
C ALA A 121 -10.63 13.55 1.85
N GLY A 122 -9.94 13.16 2.91
CA GLY A 122 -8.86 13.94 3.50
C GLY A 122 -7.50 13.82 2.82
N GLY A 123 -7.40 13.11 1.68
CA GLY A 123 -6.14 12.89 0.97
C GLY A 123 -5.20 11.94 1.69
N ASN A 124 -3.89 12.02 1.42
CA ASN A 124 -2.89 11.17 2.04
C ASN A 124 -1.96 11.95 2.98
N ILE A 125 -1.24 11.22 3.85
CA ILE A 125 -0.29 11.83 4.79
C ILE A 125 0.76 12.67 4.06
N ALA A 126 1.29 12.24 2.91
CA ALA A 126 2.31 13.00 2.17
C ALA A 126 1.78 14.36 1.68
N SER A 127 0.54 14.42 1.19
CA SER A 127 -0.09 15.68 0.78
C SER A 127 -0.29 16.63 1.96
N ARG A 128 -0.64 16.11 3.13
CA ARG A 128 -0.75 16.90 4.36
C ARG A 128 0.60 17.42 4.83
N LEU A 129 1.65 16.58 4.81
CA LEU A 129 3.02 17.01 5.11
C LEU A 129 3.50 18.10 4.14
N ALA A 130 3.13 18.02 2.86
CA ALA A 130 3.50 19.06 1.88
C ALA A 130 2.84 20.42 2.16
N VAL A 131 1.65 20.43 2.76
CA VAL A 131 0.90 21.65 3.08
C VAL A 131 1.26 22.19 4.46
N HIS A 132 1.33 21.31 5.48
CA HIS A 132 1.41 21.70 6.90
C HIS A 132 2.82 21.51 7.49
N GLY A 133 3.73 20.85 6.77
CA GLY A 133 5.07 20.50 7.29
C GLY A 133 5.03 19.29 8.21
N ALA A 134 6.06 19.17 9.03
CA ALA A 134 6.22 18.07 9.99
C ALA A 134 5.09 18.04 11.03
N PHE A 135 4.69 16.84 11.42
CA PHE A 135 3.69 16.65 12.46
C PHE A 135 4.32 16.59 13.85
N ASP A 136 3.57 17.00 14.87
CA ASP A 136 3.96 16.79 16.25
C ASP A 136 3.80 15.31 16.67
N GLU A 137 4.46 14.94 17.75
CA GLU A 137 4.51 13.53 18.19
C GLU A 137 3.14 12.93 18.53
N PRO A 138 2.18 13.63 19.18
CA PRO A 138 0.85 13.06 19.42
C PRO A 138 0.13 12.66 18.14
N LEU A 139 0.21 13.47 17.08
CA LEU A 139 -0.39 13.17 15.78
C LEU A 139 0.34 12.02 15.08
N VAL A 140 1.68 12.00 15.12
CA VAL A 140 2.49 10.88 14.58
C VAL A 140 2.12 9.56 15.26
N ARG A 141 1.98 9.55 16.59
CA ARG A 141 1.56 8.37 17.37
C ARG A 141 0.17 7.89 16.98
N HIS A 142 -0.77 8.83 16.82
CA HIS A 142 -2.14 8.53 16.42
C HIS A 142 -2.18 7.79 15.06
N PHE A 143 -1.49 8.31 14.05
CA PHE A 143 -1.43 7.68 12.75
C PHE A 143 -0.63 6.37 12.76
N THR A 144 0.52 6.34 13.44
CA THR A 144 1.36 5.14 13.53
C THR A 144 0.61 3.95 14.12
N ARG A 145 -0.15 4.18 15.21
CA ARG A 145 -0.96 3.13 15.82
C ARG A 145 -1.94 2.51 14.82
N GLN A 146 -2.65 3.33 14.06
CA GLN A 146 -3.64 2.86 13.08
C GLN A 146 -2.98 2.12 11.92
N VAL A 147 -1.83 2.60 11.42
CA VAL A 147 -1.06 1.88 10.40
C VAL A 147 -0.57 0.53 10.93
N CYS A 148 -0.13 0.44 12.19
CA CYS A 148 0.21 -0.84 12.83
C CYS A 148 -1.00 -1.78 12.90
N GLN A 149 -2.21 -1.28 13.19
CA GLN A 149 -3.44 -2.09 13.19
C GLN A 149 -3.74 -2.65 11.79
N GLY A 150 -3.67 -1.81 10.76
CA GLY A 150 -3.85 -2.25 9.37
C GLY A 150 -2.80 -3.27 8.94
N LEU A 151 -1.52 -3.05 9.27
CA LEU A 151 -0.46 -4.01 8.97
C LEU A 151 -0.64 -5.33 9.73
N ALA A 152 -1.02 -5.30 11.00
CA ALA A 152 -1.29 -6.52 11.77
C ALA A 152 -2.42 -7.32 11.13
N TYR A 153 -3.48 -6.65 10.66
CA TYR A 153 -4.57 -7.28 9.92
C TYR A 153 -4.09 -7.92 8.61
N LEU A 154 -3.35 -7.19 7.77
CA LEU A 154 -2.81 -7.72 6.50
C LEU A 154 -1.89 -8.92 6.73
N HIS A 155 -0.97 -8.81 7.69
CA HIS A 155 0.00 -9.86 8.00
C HIS A 155 -0.68 -11.12 8.56
N SER A 156 -1.78 -10.97 9.33
CA SER A 156 -2.59 -12.12 9.79
C SER A 156 -3.24 -12.89 8.64
N ARG A 157 -3.41 -12.24 7.49
CA ARG A 157 -3.95 -12.82 6.24
C ARG A 157 -2.86 -13.21 5.25
N HIS A 158 -1.59 -13.20 5.69
CA HIS A 158 -0.40 -13.51 4.88
C HIS A 158 -0.20 -12.55 3.69
N ILE A 159 -0.68 -11.31 3.81
CA ILE A 159 -0.51 -10.27 2.79
C ILE A 159 0.59 -9.31 3.22
N LEU A 160 1.60 -9.15 2.35
CA LEU A 160 2.64 -8.15 2.45
C LEU A 160 2.25 -6.95 1.59
N HIS A 161 2.30 -5.74 2.14
CA HIS A 161 1.97 -4.53 1.40
C HIS A 161 3.09 -4.09 0.45
N ARG A 162 4.35 -4.05 0.93
CA ARG A 162 5.59 -3.77 0.21
C ARG A 162 5.76 -2.33 -0.32
N ASP A 163 4.80 -1.44 -0.09
CA ASP A 163 4.89 -0.02 -0.48
C ASP A 163 4.29 0.90 0.59
N ILE A 164 4.58 0.63 1.87
CA ILE A 164 4.17 1.51 2.98
C ILE A 164 4.99 2.79 2.92
N LYS A 165 4.30 3.93 2.79
CA LYS A 165 4.84 5.29 2.77
C LYS A 165 3.72 6.29 2.99
N ALA A 166 4.04 7.52 3.37
CA ALA A 166 3.07 8.58 3.64
C ALA A 166 2.08 8.82 2.48
N ALA A 167 2.51 8.63 1.22
CA ALA A 167 1.66 8.78 0.04
C ALA A 167 0.56 7.72 -0.09
N ASN A 168 0.75 6.53 0.52
CA ASN A 168 -0.18 5.40 0.46
C ASN A 168 -1.04 5.25 1.72
N ILE A 169 -0.96 6.20 2.67
CA ILE A 169 -1.81 6.24 3.86
C ILE A 169 -2.79 7.40 3.68
N LEU A 170 -4.05 7.05 3.42
CA LEU A 170 -5.15 8.01 3.31
C LEU A 170 -5.67 8.37 4.68
N VAL A 171 -6.25 9.57 4.82
CA VAL A 171 -6.76 10.08 6.11
C VAL A 171 -8.18 10.59 5.92
N GLU A 172 -9.11 10.08 6.71
CA GLU A 172 -10.49 10.56 6.77
C GLU A 172 -10.58 11.89 7.51
N ALA A 173 -11.73 12.54 7.38
CA ALA A 173 -11.99 13.83 8.03
C ALA A 173 -11.97 13.75 9.57
N ASP A 174 -12.25 12.59 10.14
CA ASP A 174 -12.22 12.30 11.58
C ASP A 174 -10.87 11.81 12.09
N GLY A 175 -9.89 11.62 11.19
CA GLY A 175 -8.54 11.18 11.52
C GLY A 175 -8.32 9.67 11.45
N VAL A 176 -9.28 8.91 10.95
CA VAL A 176 -9.05 7.49 10.64
C VAL A 176 -8.09 7.39 9.46
N CYS A 177 -7.06 6.56 9.62
CA CYS A 177 -6.10 6.26 8.56
C CYS A 177 -6.46 4.98 7.84
N LYS A 178 -6.29 4.98 6.51
CA LYS A 178 -6.51 3.80 5.68
C LYS A 178 -5.31 3.53 4.78
N ILE A 179 -4.78 2.31 4.86
CA ILE A 179 -3.72 1.83 3.94
C ILE A 179 -4.34 1.61 2.56
N SER A 180 -3.69 2.13 1.53
CA SER A 180 -4.15 2.10 0.14
C SER A 180 -3.02 1.67 -0.80
N ASP A 181 -3.35 1.44 -2.07
CA ASP A 181 -2.44 1.09 -3.18
C ASP A 181 -1.73 -0.27 -3.01
N PHE A 182 -2.49 -1.32 -3.25
CA PHE A 182 -2.05 -2.72 -3.18
C PHE A 182 -1.34 -3.23 -4.45
N GLY A 183 -1.01 -2.35 -5.39
CA GLY A 183 -0.41 -2.72 -6.68
C GLY A 183 0.92 -3.48 -6.60
N LEU A 184 1.63 -3.37 -5.47
CA LEU A 184 2.84 -4.14 -5.18
C LEU A 184 2.63 -5.26 -4.17
N SER A 185 1.43 -5.41 -3.62
CA SER A 185 1.16 -6.38 -2.55
C SER A 185 1.31 -7.82 -3.03
N LYS A 186 1.70 -8.71 -2.13
CA LYS A 186 1.86 -10.14 -2.40
C LYS A 186 1.18 -10.96 -1.31
N LYS A 187 0.34 -11.93 -1.71
CA LYS A 187 -0.13 -12.98 -0.81
C LYS A 187 0.90 -14.09 -0.78
N ASN A 188 1.42 -14.39 0.40
CA ASN A 188 2.34 -15.52 0.60
C ASN A 188 1.54 -16.80 0.74
N ASP A 189 1.44 -17.59 -0.33
CA ASP A 189 1.16 -19.01 -0.18
C ASP A 189 2.44 -19.68 0.31
N TYR A 190 2.35 -20.51 1.34
CA TYR A 190 3.51 -21.16 2.00
C TYR A 190 4.45 -21.92 1.07
N ALA A 191 4.06 -22.16 -0.19
CA ALA A 191 4.85 -22.86 -1.21
C ALA A 191 5.73 -21.94 -2.08
N GLU A 192 5.50 -20.61 -2.10
CA GLU A 192 6.18 -19.67 -3.01
C GLU A 192 6.90 -18.52 -2.29
N VAL A 193 7.36 -18.76 -1.07
CA VAL A 193 8.11 -17.77 -0.26
C VAL A 193 9.42 -17.33 -0.93
N TYR A 194 9.84 -18.02 -1.98
CA TYR A 194 11.16 -17.87 -2.60
C TYR A 194 11.12 -17.68 -4.12
N ASP A 195 10.14 -16.96 -4.66
CA ASP A 195 10.18 -16.61 -6.08
C ASP A 195 11.32 -15.60 -6.33
N GLN A 196 12.49 -16.14 -6.70
CA GLN A 196 13.72 -15.42 -7.02
C GLN A 196 13.58 -14.49 -8.24
N ASN A 197 12.43 -14.46 -8.92
CA ASN A 197 12.17 -13.66 -10.10
C ASN A 197 11.34 -12.38 -9.84
N SER A 198 10.95 -12.09 -8.62
CA SER A 198 10.31 -10.82 -8.28
C SER A 198 11.34 -9.68 -8.35
N ARG A 199 11.65 -9.20 -9.54
CA ARG A 199 12.33 -7.94 -9.73
C ARG A 199 11.39 -6.83 -9.27
N MET A 200 11.58 -6.35 -8.05
CA MET A 200 10.96 -5.08 -7.66
C MET A 200 11.47 -4.00 -8.60
N SER A 201 10.55 -3.30 -9.24
CA SER A 201 10.89 -2.06 -9.95
C SER A 201 11.56 -1.12 -8.95
N LEU A 202 12.81 -0.76 -9.19
CA LEU A 202 13.58 0.20 -8.38
C LEU A 202 13.06 1.65 -8.52
N SER A 203 11.86 1.83 -9.07
CA SER A 203 11.30 3.14 -9.32
C SER A 203 10.55 3.66 -8.09
N GLY A 204 11.09 4.71 -7.48
CA GLY A 204 10.38 5.60 -6.56
C GLY A 204 10.42 5.21 -5.08
N SER A 205 10.29 3.96 -4.72
CA SER A 205 10.15 3.52 -3.32
C SER A 205 11.45 3.06 -2.65
N VAL A 206 12.61 3.27 -3.28
CA VAL A 206 13.95 2.87 -2.77
C VAL A 206 14.19 3.36 -1.34
N TYR A 207 13.76 4.56 -1.03
CA TYR A 207 14.00 5.21 0.26
C TYR A 207 13.27 4.54 1.44
N TRP A 208 12.25 3.71 1.18
CA TRP A 208 11.46 2.97 2.18
C TRP A 208 11.80 1.48 2.22
N MET A 209 12.70 1.01 1.34
CA MET A 209 13.05 -0.41 1.24
C MET A 209 13.84 -0.89 2.45
N ALA A 210 13.58 -2.14 2.85
CA ALA A 210 14.38 -2.82 3.86
C ALA A 210 15.70 -3.35 3.26
N PRO A 211 16.78 -3.49 4.07
CA PRO A 211 18.08 -3.97 3.59
C PRO A 211 18.02 -5.33 2.88
N GLU A 212 17.25 -6.27 3.40
CA GLU A 212 17.08 -7.62 2.81
C GLU A 212 16.47 -7.57 1.41
N VAL A 213 15.59 -6.59 1.13
CA VAL A 213 15.01 -6.40 -0.22
C VAL A 213 16.07 -5.91 -1.19
N VAL A 214 16.90 -4.93 -0.77
CA VAL A 214 17.99 -4.38 -1.60
C VAL A 214 19.04 -5.43 -1.92
N LYS A 215 19.31 -6.35 -0.99
CA LYS A 215 20.24 -7.47 -1.15
C LYS A 215 19.68 -8.65 -1.94
N ASN A 216 18.41 -8.55 -2.33
CA ASN A 216 17.69 -9.67 -2.98
C ASN A 216 17.71 -10.97 -2.13
N GLU A 217 17.67 -10.80 -0.80
CA GLU A 217 17.54 -11.89 0.16
C GLU A 217 16.07 -12.29 0.33
N PRO A 218 15.79 -13.50 0.83
CA PRO A 218 14.43 -13.91 1.22
C PRO A 218 13.85 -12.92 2.25
N TYR A 219 12.62 -12.47 2.05
CA TYR A 219 11.98 -11.49 2.94
C TYR A 219 10.58 -11.92 3.36
N SER A 220 10.11 -11.36 4.45
CA SER A 220 8.79 -11.60 5.06
C SER A 220 8.04 -10.28 5.27
N ALA A 221 6.88 -10.34 5.93
CA ALA A 221 6.11 -9.15 6.34
C ALA A 221 6.90 -8.13 7.17
N LYS A 222 8.09 -8.49 7.67
CA LYS A 222 9.00 -7.60 8.40
C LYS A 222 9.54 -6.44 7.52
N VAL A 223 9.46 -6.55 6.18
CA VAL A 223 9.81 -5.44 5.27
C VAL A 223 8.84 -4.26 5.43
N ASP A 224 7.56 -4.52 5.70
CA ASP A 224 6.56 -3.48 5.93
C ASP A 224 6.82 -2.72 7.25
N ILE A 225 7.44 -3.39 8.23
CA ILE A 225 7.83 -2.77 9.51
C ILE A 225 8.97 -1.78 9.32
N TRP A 226 9.96 -2.12 8.47
CA TRP A 226 11.00 -1.18 8.08
C TRP A 226 10.40 0.05 7.39
N SER A 227 9.51 -0.18 6.40
CA SER A 227 8.83 0.88 5.65
C SER A 227 7.95 1.74 6.56
N LEU A 228 7.31 1.15 7.59
CA LEU A 228 6.60 1.87 8.64
C LEU A 228 7.54 2.82 9.41
N GLY A 229 8.73 2.36 9.82
CA GLY A 229 9.73 3.22 10.45
C GLY A 229 10.11 4.41 9.55
N CYS A 230 10.32 4.17 8.26
CA CYS A 230 10.56 5.21 7.27
C CYS A 230 9.39 6.21 7.19
N THR A 231 8.15 5.73 7.23
CA THR A 231 6.94 6.57 7.20
C THR A 231 6.81 7.41 8.47
N VAL A 232 7.19 6.86 9.62
CA VAL A 232 7.25 7.62 10.88
C VAL A 232 8.27 8.75 10.81
N ILE A 233 9.43 8.52 10.19
CA ILE A 233 10.40 9.59 9.91
C ILE A 233 9.80 10.67 9.00
N GLU A 234 9.07 10.29 7.93
CA GLU A 234 8.38 11.25 7.07
C GLU A 234 7.44 12.15 7.88
N MET A 235 6.65 11.57 8.78
CA MET A 235 5.71 12.32 9.60
C MET A 235 6.41 13.29 10.56
N PHE A 236 7.51 12.89 11.18
CA PHE A 236 8.29 13.75 12.08
C PHE A 236 9.06 14.85 11.40
N THR A 237 9.49 14.64 10.14
CA THR A 237 10.40 15.57 9.46
C THR A 237 9.73 16.36 8.35
N GLY A 238 8.55 15.93 7.87
CA GLY A 238 7.92 16.46 6.66
C GLY A 238 8.68 16.11 5.37
N GLN A 239 9.68 15.22 5.46
CA GLN A 239 10.58 14.88 4.37
C GLN A 239 10.77 13.36 4.28
N ARG A 240 11.09 12.88 3.06
CA ARG A 240 11.39 11.46 2.87
C ARG A 240 12.61 11.02 3.71
N PRO A 241 12.68 9.75 4.11
CA PRO A 241 13.91 9.22 4.71
C PRO A 241 15.09 9.36 3.75
N TRP A 242 16.30 9.35 4.30
CA TRP A 242 17.54 9.51 3.51
C TRP A 242 17.59 10.82 2.69
N MET A 243 17.11 11.92 3.27
CA MET A 243 16.93 13.19 2.54
C MET A 243 18.22 13.68 1.86
N THR A 244 19.37 13.49 2.48
CA THR A 244 20.69 13.90 1.99
C THR A 244 21.27 12.99 0.92
N PHE A 245 20.68 11.79 0.70
CA PHE A 245 21.17 10.79 -0.23
C PHE A 245 20.29 10.69 -1.48
N ASN A 246 20.91 10.47 -2.63
CA ASN A 246 20.21 10.03 -3.83
C ASN A 246 19.91 8.51 -3.76
N GLN A 247 19.18 7.96 -4.74
CA GLN A 247 18.80 6.56 -4.75
C GLN A 247 19.99 5.60 -4.69
N ILE A 248 21.06 5.87 -5.43
CA ILE A 248 22.25 5.01 -5.48
C ILE A 248 22.95 5.00 -4.12
N ALA A 249 23.14 6.18 -3.52
CA ALA A 249 23.76 6.29 -2.20
C ALA A 249 22.87 5.64 -1.11
N THR A 250 21.54 5.73 -1.23
CA THR A 250 20.60 5.04 -0.33
C THR A 250 20.74 3.52 -0.44
N LEU A 251 20.76 2.98 -1.67
CA LEU A 251 20.97 1.55 -1.90
C LEU A 251 22.31 1.07 -1.31
N TYR A 252 23.37 1.88 -1.50
CA TYR A 252 24.68 1.58 -0.90
C TYR A 252 24.61 1.51 0.63
N ASN A 253 23.98 2.50 1.28
CA ASN A 253 23.82 2.53 2.73
C ASN A 253 23.02 1.35 3.25
N LEU A 254 21.88 1.03 2.61
CA LEU A 254 21.06 -0.14 2.95
C LEU A 254 21.84 -1.45 2.81
N GLY A 255 22.63 -1.59 1.72
CA GLY A 255 23.51 -2.74 1.50
C GLY A 255 24.59 -2.89 2.59
N HIS A 256 24.98 -1.80 3.26
CA HIS A 256 25.93 -1.78 4.37
C HIS A 256 25.27 -1.78 5.75
N HIS A 257 23.98 -2.14 5.83
CA HIS A 257 23.23 -2.24 7.08
C HIS A 257 23.05 -0.92 7.84
N ASN A 258 23.08 0.21 7.13
CA ASN A 258 22.77 1.49 7.73
C ASN A 258 21.25 1.70 7.76
N ALA A 259 20.77 2.39 8.79
CA ALA A 259 19.39 2.85 8.91
C ALA A 259 19.29 4.36 8.63
N PRO A 260 18.10 4.89 8.31
CA PRO A 260 17.89 6.32 8.21
C PRO A 260 18.19 7.05 9.53
N ASP A 261 18.61 8.32 9.43
CA ASP A 261 18.84 9.16 10.59
C ASP A 261 17.57 9.33 11.43
N MET A 262 17.75 9.31 12.75
CA MET A 262 16.64 9.51 13.69
C MET A 262 16.25 10.98 13.74
N PRO A 263 14.94 11.32 13.76
CA PRO A 263 14.51 12.70 13.94
C PRO A 263 15.02 13.28 15.28
N GLU A 264 15.67 14.44 15.24
CA GLU A 264 16.27 15.05 16.44
C GLU A 264 15.23 15.34 17.53
N HIS A 265 14.06 15.82 17.13
CA HIS A 265 12.96 16.24 18.02
C HIS A 265 12.08 15.10 18.51
N ALA A 266 12.32 13.86 18.07
CA ALA A 266 11.57 12.70 18.54
C ALA A 266 11.93 12.39 20.00
N SER A 267 10.92 12.03 20.78
CA SER A 267 11.12 11.57 22.17
C SER A 267 11.96 10.28 22.24
N ASP A 268 12.46 9.94 23.42
CA ASP A 268 13.17 8.67 23.63
C ASP A 268 12.26 7.46 23.33
N VAL A 269 10.97 7.58 23.59
CA VAL A 269 9.97 6.53 23.28
C VAL A 269 9.81 6.38 21.76
N ALA A 270 9.76 7.49 21.03
CA ALA A 270 9.71 7.47 19.56
C ALA A 270 11.00 6.90 18.95
N LYS A 271 12.16 7.30 19.48
CA LYS A 271 13.46 6.78 19.06
C LYS A 271 13.60 5.28 19.33
N ASP A 272 13.08 4.78 20.48
CA ASP A 272 13.07 3.34 20.76
C ASP A 272 12.19 2.57 19.79
N PHE A 273 10.99 3.09 19.48
CA PHE A 273 10.11 2.52 18.45
C PHE A 273 10.80 2.44 17.09
N LEU A 274 11.43 3.52 16.65
CA LEU A 274 12.17 3.57 15.38
C LEU A 274 13.34 2.59 15.34
N LYS A 275 14.12 2.46 16.45
CA LYS A 275 15.19 1.46 16.56
C LYS A 275 14.68 0.04 16.37
N LYS A 276 13.49 -0.27 16.91
CA LYS A 276 12.85 -1.57 16.71
C LYS A 276 12.44 -1.78 15.24
N CYS A 277 11.86 -0.77 14.59
CA CYS A 277 11.53 -0.84 13.17
C CYS A 277 12.77 -1.05 12.29
N PHE A 278 13.89 -0.44 12.64
CA PHE A 278 15.16 -0.52 11.90
C PHE A 278 16.11 -1.61 12.39
N THR A 279 15.60 -2.59 13.12
CA THR A 279 16.38 -3.80 13.42
C THR A 279 16.82 -4.45 12.11
N ILE A 280 18.14 -4.56 11.89
CA ILE A 280 18.72 -5.00 10.62
C ILE A 280 18.34 -6.44 10.32
N ASP A 281 18.56 -7.34 11.28
CA ASP A 281 18.16 -8.74 11.13
C ASP A 281 16.62 -8.85 11.23
N PRO A 282 15.92 -9.23 10.14
CA PRO A 282 14.46 -9.30 10.14
C PRO A 282 13.90 -10.33 11.12
N THR A 283 14.71 -11.30 11.57
CA THR A 283 14.29 -12.29 12.60
C THR A 283 13.96 -11.63 13.91
N TYR A 284 14.76 -10.63 14.31
CA TYR A 284 14.59 -9.88 15.56
C TYR A 284 13.76 -8.60 15.41
N ARG A 285 13.46 -8.18 14.16
CA ARG A 285 12.58 -7.03 13.92
C ARG A 285 11.17 -7.42 14.38
N PRO A 286 10.48 -6.60 15.21
CA PRO A 286 9.14 -6.94 15.71
C PRO A 286 8.12 -7.06 14.58
N THR A 287 7.01 -7.73 14.87
CA THR A 287 5.80 -7.75 14.04
C THR A 287 4.97 -6.48 14.27
N ALA A 288 4.02 -6.20 13.39
CA ALA A 288 3.06 -5.11 13.59
C ALA A 288 2.24 -5.29 14.88
N LEU A 289 1.88 -6.54 15.19
CA LEU A 289 1.13 -6.88 16.41
C LEU A 289 1.95 -6.58 17.68
N GLU A 290 3.23 -6.98 17.72
CA GLU A 290 4.13 -6.68 18.83
C GLU A 290 4.38 -5.16 18.99
N LEU A 291 4.40 -4.40 17.88
CA LEU A 291 4.54 -2.95 17.94
C LEU A 291 3.31 -2.23 18.49
N LEU A 292 2.12 -2.83 18.42
CA LEU A 292 0.91 -2.26 19.05
C LEU A 292 1.03 -2.23 20.59
N ASP A 293 1.81 -3.12 21.19
CA ASP A 293 2.09 -3.14 22.63
C ASP A 293 3.19 -2.15 23.03
N HIS A 294 3.87 -1.53 22.06
CA HIS A 294 4.92 -0.56 22.35
C HIS A 294 4.33 0.74 22.92
N PRO A 295 4.97 1.39 23.93
CA PRO A 295 4.47 2.64 24.53
C PRO A 295 4.20 3.76 23.51
N PHE A 296 4.91 3.80 22.38
CA PHE A 296 4.67 4.75 21.29
C PHE A 296 3.28 4.57 20.66
N CYS A 297 2.79 3.35 20.58
CA CYS A 297 1.46 3.00 20.07
C CYS A 297 0.37 2.97 21.16
N ALA A 298 0.68 3.35 22.41
CA ALA A 298 -0.32 3.37 23.47
C ALA A 298 -1.48 4.31 23.13
N PHE A 299 -2.71 3.85 23.41
CA PHE A 299 -3.90 4.68 23.21
C PHE A 299 -3.83 5.92 24.11
N ASN A 300 -4.05 7.08 23.50
CA ASN A 300 -4.12 8.36 24.22
C ASN A 300 -5.58 8.84 24.25
N SER A 301 -6.24 8.69 25.41
CA SER A 301 -7.64 9.09 25.60
C SER A 301 -7.88 10.59 25.58
N ILE A 302 -6.81 11.40 25.69
CA ILE A 302 -6.88 12.87 25.67
C ILE A 302 -6.71 13.41 24.24
N PHE A 303 -6.14 12.61 23.33
CA PHE A 303 -5.92 13.03 21.95
C PHE A 303 -7.27 13.26 21.22
N GLN A 304 -7.42 14.42 20.61
CA GLN A 304 -8.56 14.77 19.77
C GLN A 304 -8.07 15.23 18.40
N PHE A 305 -8.33 14.42 17.36
CA PHE A 305 -7.94 14.78 15.99
C PHE A 305 -8.59 16.11 15.54
N LYS A 306 -9.81 16.38 15.98
CA LYS A 306 -10.51 17.62 15.71
C LYS A 306 -9.70 18.87 16.07
N ASP A 307 -8.92 18.83 17.16
CA ASP A 307 -8.09 19.97 17.58
C ASP A 307 -7.04 20.34 16.53
N TYR A 308 -6.57 19.36 15.73
CA TYR A 308 -5.63 19.57 14.64
C TYR A 308 -6.30 20.13 13.40
N VAL A 309 -7.52 19.68 13.10
CA VAL A 309 -8.35 20.23 12.02
C VAL A 309 -8.70 21.70 12.31
N ASP A 310 -9.19 21.98 13.52
CA ASP A 310 -9.59 23.34 13.93
C ASP A 310 -8.41 24.33 13.94
N LYS A 311 -7.18 23.84 14.16
CA LYS A 311 -5.94 24.64 14.08
C LYS A 311 -5.36 24.74 12.68
N GLY A 312 -5.94 24.06 11.69
CA GLY A 312 -5.42 24.00 10.32
C GLY A 312 -4.06 23.32 10.22
N MET A 313 -3.79 22.34 11.09
CA MET A 313 -2.52 21.58 11.14
C MET A 313 -2.57 20.26 10.37
N VAL A 314 -3.74 19.88 9.87
CA VAL A 314 -3.98 18.65 9.08
C VAL A 314 -5.10 18.87 8.06
#